data_f5f0d6e446c686a2a671371427561efc
#
_entry.id   f5f0d6e446c686a2a671371427561efc
#
_cell.length_a   1.000
_cell.length_b   1.000
_cell.length_c   1.000
_cell.angle_alpha   90.00
_cell.angle_beta   90.00
_cell.angle_gamma   90.00
#
_symmetry.space_group_name_H-M   'P 1'
#
loop_
_entity.id
_entity.type
_entity.pdbx_description
1 polymer ?
#
loop_
_entity_poly.entity_id
_entity_poly.type
_entity_poly.pdbx_seq_one_letter_code
_entity_poly.pdbx_strand_id
1 'polypeptide(L)'
;MRLCENASVWFGAVLRGDTELITIGEGSNVQDCSVLHTDLGFPLDIGKDVTIGHKVMLHGCTIGDGSLIGINSVVLNGAKIGKGCLIGANALVTEGMEIPDGSLVLGSPGKIKGELNEDQKQGLILSAKHYVQNSKRFKEELELMEK
;
A
#
# COMPACT_ATOMS: atom_id res chain seq x y z
N MET A 1 -1.21 12.63 -10.23
CA MET A 1 -0.73 11.31 -9.77
C MET A 1 0.76 11.18 -10.06
N ARG A 2 1.51 10.62 -9.13
CA ARG A 2 2.97 10.43 -9.24
C ARG A 2 3.33 8.96 -8.95
N LEU A 3 4.00 8.32 -9.89
CA LEU A 3 4.62 7.01 -9.68
C LEU A 3 6.13 7.20 -9.66
N CYS A 4 6.77 6.81 -8.54
CA CYS A 4 8.22 6.92 -8.37
C CYS A 4 8.93 5.73 -9.01
N GLU A 5 10.27 5.76 -8.99
CA GLU A 5 11.09 4.72 -9.60
C GLU A 5 10.78 3.32 -9.04
N ASN A 6 10.73 2.32 -9.89
CA ASN A 6 10.40 0.93 -9.54
C ASN A 6 9.03 0.73 -8.86
N ALA A 7 8.17 1.75 -8.81
CA ALA A 7 6.78 1.54 -8.38
C ALA A 7 6.03 0.71 -9.43
N SER A 8 5.09 -0.14 -8.97
CA SER A 8 4.29 -0.98 -9.86
C SER A 8 2.81 -0.98 -9.48
N VAL A 9 1.97 -1.00 -10.51
CA VAL A 9 0.50 -1.10 -10.38
C VAL A 9 0.05 -2.32 -11.14
N TRP A 10 -0.73 -3.17 -10.49
CA TRP A 10 -1.10 -4.48 -11.00
C TRP A 10 -2.53 -4.52 -11.54
N PHE A 11 -2.95 -5.66 -12.05
CA PHE A 11 -4.14 -5.81 -12.87
C PHE A 11 -5.44 -5.40 -12.17
N GLY A 12 -6.25 -4.61 -12.84
CA GLY A 12 -7.54 -4.16 -12.33
C GLY A 12 -7.46 -3.14 -11.20
N ALA A 13 -6.27 -2.69 -10.78
CA ALA A 13 -6.15 -1.62 -9.81
C ALA A 13 -6.60 -0.29 -10.41
N VAL A 14 -7.35 0.50 -9.62
CA VAL A 14 -7.86 1.81 -10.01
C VAL A 14 -7.24 2.89 -9.12
N LEU A 15 -6.50 3.81 -9.71
CA LEU A 15 -5.90 4.95 -9.03
C LEU A 15 -6.50 6.23 -9.59
N ARG A 16 -7.42 6.83 -8.83
CA ARG A 16 -8.15 8.03 -9.27
C ARG A 16 -7.78 9.23 -8.42
N GLY A 17 -6.76 9.98 -8.87
CA GLY A 17 -6.30 11.22 -8.25
C GLY A 17 -6.87 12.45 -8.97
N ASP A 18 -8.18 12.56 -9.02
CA ASP A 18 -8.91 13.64 -9.67
C ASP A 18 -9.20 14.84 -8.73
N THR A 19 -9.12 14.63 -7.43
CA THR A 19 -9.35 15.67 -6.42
C THR A 19 -8.02 16.13 -5.79
N GLU A 20 -7.21 15.21 -5.28
CA GLU A 20 -5.90 15.49 -4.70
C GLU A 20 -4.83 14.55 -5.29
N LEU A 21 -3.56 14.85 -5.01
CA LEU A 21 -2.45 14.05 -5.52
C LEU A 21 -2.41 12.66 -4.89
N ILE A 22 -2.21 11.64 -5.71
CA ILE A 22 -1.80 10.31 -5.28
C ILE A 22 -0.31 10.15 -5.59
N THR A 23 0.49 9.81 -4.60
CA THR A 23 1.91 9.50 -4.75
C THR A 23 2.18 8.04 -4.38
N ILE A 24 2.82 7.29 -5.27
CA ILE A 24 3.31 5.94 -5.01
C ILE A 24 4.84 6.02 -4.94
N GLY A 25 5.40 5.78 -3.75
CA GLY A 25 6.83 5.86 -3.48
C GLY A 25 7.67 4.81 -4.19
N GLU A 26 8.97 5.03 -4.18
CA GLU A 26 9.97 4.16 -4.82
C GLU A 26 9.86 2.71 -4.32
N GLY A 27 9.92 1.75 -5.23
CA GLY A 27 9.87 0.32 -4.91
C GLY A 27 8.54 -0.19 -4.37
N SER A 28 7.52 0.66 -4.28
CA SER A 28 6.20 0.29 -3.76
C SER A 28 5.33 -0.35 -4.82
N ASN A 29 4.38 -1.19 -4.39
CA ASN A 29 3.46 -1.87 -5.30
C ASN A 29 2.01 -1.73 -4.86
N VAL A 30 1.12 -1.59 -5.83
CA VAL A 30 -0.33 -1.61 -5.66
C VAL A 30 -0.87 -2.81 -6.40
N GLN A 31 -1.33 -3.80 -5.64
CA GLN A 31 -1.72 -5.10 -6.18
C GLN A 31 -3.12 -5.11 -6.76
N ASP A 32 -3.46 -6.24 -7.35
CA ASP A 32 -4.63 -6.46 -8.19
C ASP A 32 -5.94 -6.01 -7.53
N CYS A 33 -6.78 -5.36 -8.32
CA CYS A 33 -8.12 -4.90 -7.94
C CYS A 33 -8.18 -3.94 -6.74
N SER A 34 -7.05 -3.32 -6.36
CA SER A 34 -7.04 -2.27 -5.33
C SER A 34 -7.61 -0.97 -5.87
N VAL A 35 -8.25 -0.20 -5.01
CA VAL A 35 -8.81 1.11 -5.36
C VAL A 35 -8.19 2.19 -4.48
N LEU A 36 -7.60 3.20 -5.11
CA LEU A 36 -6.97 4.34 -4.48
C LEU A 36 -7.66 5.62 -4.92
N HIS A 37 -8.17 6.38 -3.97
CA HIS A 37 -8.86 7.64 -4.24
C HIS A 37 -8.52 8.71 -3.21
N THR A 38 -8.94 9.94 -3.45
CA THR A 38 -8.66 11.11 -2.62
C THR A 38 -9.90 11.98 -2.47
N ASP A 39 -9.97 12.71 -1.36
CA ASP A 39 -10.93 13.79 -1.16
C ASP A 39 -10.21 15.13 -1.02
N LEU A 40 -10.95 16.23 -1.12
CA LEU A 40 -10.42 17.57 -0.96
C LEU A 40 -9.76 17.73 0.43
N GLY A 41 -8.48 18.10 0.44
CA GLY A 41 -7.68 18.22 1.66
C GLY A 41 -7.12 16.89 2.19
N PHE A 42 -7.37 15.78 1.51
CA PHE A 42 -6.86 14.45 1.88
C PHE A 42 -6.10 13.82 0.71
N PRO A 43 -4.84 14.23 0.45
CA PRO A 43 -3.98 13.56 -0.52
C PRO A 43 -3.68 12.13 -0.06
N LEU A 44 -3.22 11.31 -0.99
CA LEU A 44 -2.84 9.93 -0.70
C LEU A 44 -1.35 9.74 -0.97
N ASP A 45 -0.59 9.54 0.11
CA ASP A 45 0.85 9.40 0.04
C ASP A 45 1.30 8.00 0.51
N ILE A 46 1.87 7.24 -0.39
CA ILE A 46 2.49 5.94 -0.11
C ILE A 46 4.01 6.12 -0.16
N GLY A 47 4.68 5.77 0.94
CA GLY A 47 6.12 5.83 1.12
C GLY A 47 6.88 4.85 0.24
N LYS A 48 8.16 4.64 0.56
CA LYS A 48 9.07 3.72 -0.15
C LYS A 48 8.91 2.28 0.34
N ASP A 49 9.16 1.33 -0.57
CA ASP A 49 9.14 -0.11 -0.26
C ASP A 49 7.87 -0.57 0.45
N VAL A 50 6.72 0.00 0.08
CA VAL A 50 5.41 -0.33 0.62
C VAL A 50 4.70 -1.37 -0.24
N THR A 51 4.08 -2.34 0.39
CA THR A 51 3.22 -3.31 -0.28
C THR A 51 1.75 -3.01 0.00
N ILE A 52 0.97 -2.69 -1.03
CA ILE A 52 -0.48 -2.60 -0.96
C ILE A 52 -1.05 -3.90 -1.53
N GLY A 53 -1.60 -4.75 -0.66
CA GLY A 53 -2.13 -6.08 -1.00
C GLY A 53 -3.33 -6.02 -1.94
N HIS A 54 -3.74 -7.19 -2.44
CA HIS A 54 -4.88 -7.30 -3.36
C HIS A 54 -6.17 -6.76 -2.77
N LYS A 55 -7.01 -6.11 -3.58
CA LYS A 55 -8.34 -5.59 -3.20
C LYS A 55 -8.32 -4.60 -2.02
N VAL A 56 -7.22 -3.92 -1.79
CA VAL A 56 -7.14 -2.89 -0.75
C VAL A 56 -7.86 -1.63 -1.21
N MET A 57 -8.58 -0.98 -0.29
CA MET A 57 -9.14 0.35 -0.49
C MET A 57 -8.36 1.37 0.34
N LEU A 58 -7.72 2.32 -0.32
CA LEU A 58 -7.08 3.48 0.31
C LEU A 58 -7.81 4.74 -0.09
N HIS A 59 -8.16 5.55 0.89
CA HIS A 59 -8.84 6.81 0.65
C HIS A 59 -8.20 7.92 1.46
N GLY A 60 -7.49 8.85 0.78
CA GLY A 60 -6.93 10.07 1.37
C GLY A 60 -6.09 9.86 2.63
N CYS A 61 -5.12 8.95 2.60
CA CYS A 61 -4.34 8.55 3.77
C CYS A 61 -2.83 8.56 3.50
N THR A 62 -2.04 8.41 4.56
CA THR A 62 -0.56 8.34 4.49
C THR A 62 -0.09 6.96 4.96
N ILE A 63 0.78 6.33 4.18
CA ILE A 63 1.39 5.04 4.49
C ILE A 63 2.91 5.22 4.57
N GLY A 64 3.49 4.98 5.74
CA GLY A 64 4.93 5.09 5.98
C GLY A 64 5.76 4.00 5.29
N ASP A 65 7.04 4.31 5.07
CA ASP A 65 7.99 3.45 4.37
C ASP A 65 8.03 2.03 4.94
N GLY A 66 8.20 1.03 4.09
CA GLY A 66 8.39 -0.37 4.47
C GLY A 66 7.16 -1.02 5.10
N SER A 67 5.99 -0.40 5.04
CA SER A 67 4.75 -0.96 5.59
C SER A 67 4.06 -1.89 4.61
N LEU A 68 3.23 -2.79 5.14
CA LEU A 68 2.39 -3.67 4.33
C LEU A 68 0.93 -3.52 4.73
N ILE A 69 0.09 -3.24 3.76
CA ILE A 69 -1.36 -3.21 3.89
C ILE A 69 -1.92 -4.54 3.37
N GLY A 70 -2.47 -5.33 4.29
CA GLY A 70 -2.94 -6.67 4.00
C GLY A 70 -4.14 -6.72 3.05
N ILE A 71 -4.34 -7.88 2.44
CA ILE A 71 -5.39 -8.13 1.45
C ILE A 71 -6.77 -7.68 1.96
N ASN A 72 -7.53 -6.98 1.10
CA ASN A 72 -8.90 -6.54 1.36
C ASN A 72 -9.05 -5.61 2.59
N SER A 73 -7.98 -4.92 3.00
CA SER A 73 -8.04 -3.91 4.05
C SER A 73 -8.59 -2.59 3.52
N VAL A 74 -9.13 -1.79 4.42
CA VAL A 74 -9.64 -0.44 4.13
C VAL A 74 -8.93 0.57 5.03
N VAL A 75 -8.41 1.64 4.44
CA VAL A 75 -7.79 2.77 5.16
C VAL A 75 -8.46 4.06 4.73
N LEU A 76 -9.04 4.79 5.68
CA LEU A 76 -9.90 5.95 5.41
C LEU A 76 -9.17 7.29 5.56
N ASN A 77 -9.89 8.38 5.21
CA ASN A 77 -9.38 9.74 5.15
C ASN A 77 -8.60 10.17 6.39
N GLY A 78 -7.45 10.79 6.17
CA GLY A 78 -6.63 11.35 7.23
C GLY A 78 -5.92 10.33 8.12
N ALA A 79 -6.11 9.03 7.89
CA ALA A 79 -5.36 8.01 8.62
C ALA A 79 -3.87 8.09 8.27
N LYS A 80 -3.02 7.92 9.29
CA LYS A 80 -1.57 7.95 9.17
C LYS A 80 -0.99 6.65 9.70
N ILE A 81 -0.49 5.82 8.81
CA ILE A 81 0.21 4.60 9.17
C ILE A 81 1.70 4.87 9.18
N GLY A 82 2.36 4.59 10.30
CA GLY A 82 3.80 4.76 10.47
C GLY A 82 4.63 3.84 9.60
N LYS A 83 5.95 3.89 9.78
CA LYS A 83 6.91 3.07 9.02
C LYS A 83 6.96 1.64 9.53
N GLY A 84 7.21 0.68 8.65
CA GLY A 84 7.37 -0.72 9.01
C GLY A 84 6.18 -1.32 9.75
N CYS A 85 4.96 -0.87 9.43
CA CYS A 85 3.72 -1.38 10.01
C CYS A 85 3.14 -2.53 9.17
N LEU A 86 2.47 -3.44 9.85
CA LEU A 86 1.65 -4.48 9.22
C LEU A 86 0.17 -4.25 9.56
N ILE A 87 -0.60 -3.93 8.55
CA ILE A 87 -2.07 -3.93 8.63
C ILE A 87 -2.55 -5.29 8.15
N GLY A 88 -3.18 -6.07 9.02
CA GLY A 88 -3.63 -7.41 8.70
C GLY A 88 -4.76 -7.43 7.67
N ALA A 89 -4.93 -8.56 6.98
CA ALA A 89 -5.99 -8.72 5.99
C ALA A 89 -7.38 -8.43 6.59
N ASN A 90 -8.26 -7.81 5.79
CA ASN A 90 -9.62 -7.39 6.19
C ASN A 90 -9.68 -6.38 7.35
N ALA A 91 -8.57 -5.72 7.70
CA ALA A 91 -8.60 -4.69 8.73
C ALA A 91 -9.23 -3.39 8.21
N LEU A 92 -9.92 -2.69 9.11
CA LEU A 92 -10.45 -1.35 8.86
C LEU A 92 -9.71 -0.33 9.71
N VAL A 93 -8.90 0.52 9.07
CA VAL A 93 -8.28 1.69 9.69
C VAL A 93 -9.20 2.88 9.48
N THR A 94 -9.76 3.39 10.57
CA THR A 94 -10.78 4.44 10.54
C THR A 94 -10.17 5.82 10.28
N GLU A 95 -11.02 6.79 9.94
CA GLU A 95 -10.62 8.16 9.64
C GLU A 95 -9.77 8.77 10.75
N GLY A 96 -8.70 9.45 10.37
CA GLY A 96 -7.80 10.16 11.28
C GLY A 96 -7.02 9.29 12.26
N MET A 97 -7.10 7.97 12.16
CA MET A 97 -6.36 7.07 13.04
C MET A 97 -4.85 7.21 12.82
N GLU A 98 -4.10 7.43 13.89
CA GLU A 98 -2.63 7.48 13.86
C GLU A 98 -2.06 6.17 14.40
N ILE A 99 -1.25 5.50 13.58
CA ILE A 99 -0.64 4.21 13.89
C ILE A 99 0.88 4.41 13.99
N PRO A 100 1.48 4.19 15.17
CA PRO A 100 2.92 4.35 15.37
C PRO A 100 3.75 3.39 14.50
N ASP A 101 5.01 3.75 14.25
CA ASP A 101 5.97 2.92 13.55
C ASP A 101 6.04 1.50 14.13
N GLY A 102 6.21 0.51 13.27
CA GLY A 102 6.40 -0.88 13.66
C GLY A 102 5.17 -1.59 14.22
N SER A 103 3.98 -1.01 14.11
CA SER A 103 2.75 -1.57 14.69
C SER A 103 2.19 -2.74 13.87
N LEU A 104 1.62 -3.71 14.58
CA LEU A 104 0.70 -4.71 14.04
C LEU A 104 -0.74 -4.28 14.32
N VAL A 105 -1.55 -4.10 13.27
CA VAL A 105 -2.97 -3.74 13.38
C VAL A 105 -3.84 -4.84 12.81
N LEU A 106 -4.82 -5.29 13.56
CA LEU A 106 -5.77 -6.35 13.16
C LEU A 106 -7.21 -5.93 13.45
N GLY A 107 -8.11 -6.41 12.62
CA GLY A 107 -9.55 -6.40 12.87
C GLY A 107 -10.32 -5.27 12.21
N SER A 108 -11.64 -5.33 12.35
CA SER A 108 -12.58 -4.31 11.85
C SER A 108 -13.61 -3.99 12.96
N PRO A 109 -13.48 -2.83 13.65
CA PRO A 109 -12.45 -1.80 13.48
C PRO A 109 -11.04 -2.28 13.87
N GLY A 110 -10.04 -1.73 13.20
CA GLY A 110 -8.63 -2.07 13.41
C GLY A 110 -8.14 -1.65 14.79
N LYS A 111 -7.36 -2.53 15.42
CA LYS A 111 -6.73 -2.27 16.73
C LYS A 111 -5.27 -2.66 16.70
N ILE A 112 -4.43 -1.82 17.31
CA ILE A 112 -3.01 -2.14 17.50
C ILE A 112 -2.93 -3.35 18.44
N LYS A 113 -2.28 -4.42 18.00
CA LYS A 113 -2.14 -5.69 18.71
C LYS A 113 -0.74 -5.90 19.28
N GLY A 114 0.23 -5.10 18.84
CA GLY A 114 1.60 -5.18 19.27
C GLY A 114 2.55 -4.49 18.32
N GLU A 115 3.82 -4.73 18.51
CA GLU A 115 4.91 -4.25 17.68
C GLU A 115 5.56 -5.41 16.92
N LEU A 116 6.01 -5.14 15.70
CA LEU A 116 6.77 -6.10 14.90
C LEU A 116 8.24 -6.11 15.35
N ASN A 117 8.83 -7.29 15.41
CA ASN A 117 10.27 -7.43 15.57
C ASN A 117 11.02 -7.10 14.27
N GLU A 118 12.35 -7.01 14.33
CA GLU A 118 13.17 -6.62 13.18
C GLU A 118 13.09 -7.63 12.02
N ASP A 119 13.00 -8.94 12.30
CA ASP A 119 12.87 -9.96 11.26
C ASP A 119 11.53 -9.82 10.51
N GLN A 120 10.46 -9.52 11.23
CA GLN A 120 9.16 -9.25 10.65
C GLN A 120 9.19 -8.00 9.76
N LYS A 121 9.78 -6.90 10.22
CA LYS A 121 9.94 -5.67 9.42
C LYS A 121 10.78 -5.92 8.16
N GLN A 122 11.86 -6.68 8.27
CA GLN A 122 12.66 -7.09 7.10
C GLN A 122 11.82 -7.91 6.11
N GLY A 123 10.95 -8.79 6.59
CA GLY A 123 10.02 -9.54 5.76
C GLY A 123 9.09 -8.65 4.94
N LEU A 124 8.62 -7.52 5.51
CA LEU A 124 7.79 -6.55 4.79
C LEU A 124 8.57 -5.90 3.62
N ILE A 125 9.81 -5.49 3.87
CA ILE A 125 10.68 -4.89 2.84
C ILE A 125 11.00 -5.91 1.74
N LEU A 126 11.26 -7.17 2.09
CA LEU A 126 11.49 -8.24 1.12
C LEU A 126 10.28 -8.49 0.24
N SER A 127 9.06 -8.37 0.77
CA SER A 127 7.83 -8.43 -0.01
C SER A 127 7.80 -7.36 -1.10
N ALA A 128 8.09 -6.11 -0.76
CA ALA A 128 8.12 -5.01 -1.73
C ALA A 128 9.20 -5.24 -2.81
N LYS A 129 10.41 -5.65 -2.41
CA LYS A 129 11.50 -5.95 -3.34
C LYS A 129 11.16 -7.11 -4.28
N HIS A 130 10.45 -8.12 -3.80
CA HIS A 130 9.96 -9.20 -4.64
C HIS A 130 9.05 -8.68 -5.76
N TYR A 131 8.14 -7.75 -5.44
CA TYR A 131 7.27 -7.13 -6.45
C TYR A 131 8.01 -6.23 -7.43
N VAL A 132 9.09 -5.56 -7.04
CA VAL A 132 9.98 -4.87 -7.99
C VAL A 132 10.56 -5.86 -9.01
N GLN A 133 11.03 -7.02 -8.54
CA GLN A 133 11.56 -8.07 -9.43
C GLN A 133 10.48 -8.68 -10.32
N ASN A 134 9.31 -8.95 -9.76
CA ASN A 134 8.17 -9.45 -10.53
C ASN A 134 7.76 -8.49 -11.64
N SER A 135 7.72 -7.18 -11.37
CA SER A 135 7.34 -6.19 -12.38
C SER A 135 8.35 -6.11 -13.55
N LYS A 136 9.66 -6.28 -13.24
CA LYS A 136 10.69 -6.34 -14.27
C LYS A 136 10.53 -7.60 -15.12
N ARG A 137 10.41 -8.77 -14.48
CA ARG A 137 10.17 -10.04 -15.18
C ARG A 137 8.93 -9.97 -16.07
N PHE A 138 7.82 -9.41 -15.56
CA PHE A 138 6.59 -9.27 -16.34
C PHE A 138 6.78 -8.44 -17.61
N LYS A 139 7.56 -7.35 -17.53
CA LYS A 139 7.87 -6.51 -18.69
C LYS A 139 8.73 -7.23 -19.73
N GLU A 140 9.63 -8.11 -19.30
CA GLU A 140 10.52 -8.86 -20.17
C GLU A 140 9.84 -10.06 -20.82
N GLU A 141 8.95 -10.74 -20.09
CA GLU A 141 8.30 -11.98 -20.52
C GLU A 141 6.93 -11.77 -21.19
N LEU A 142 6.35 -10.56 -21.14
CA LEU A 142 5.06 -10.28 -21.72
C LEU A 142 5.16 -10.19 -23.25
N GLU A 143 4.65 -11.18 -23.95
CA GLU A 143 4.57 -11.21 -25.41
C GLU A 143 3.18 -10.78 -25.90
N LEU A 144 3.16 -9.99 -26.99
CA LEU A 144 1.93 -9.68 -27.71
C LEU A 144 1.50 -10.93 -28.49
N MET A 145 0.35 -11.47 -28.13
CA MET A 145 -0.26 -12.54 -28.95
C MET A 145 -0.82 -11.90 -30.23
N GLU A 146 -0.21 -12.22 -31.37
CA GLU A 146 -0.78 -11.88 -32.67
C GLU A 146 -2.12 -12.63 -32.84
N LYS A 147 -3.14 -11.90 -33.34
CA LYS A 147 -4.48 -12.44 -33.61
C LYS A 147 -4.51 -13.25 -34.87
#